data_3c9e405076a45d13c1dbfd1b2b7af55e
#
_entry.id   3c9e405076a45d13c1dbfd1b2b7af55e
#
_cell.length_a   1.000
_cell.length_b   1.000
_cell.length_c   1.000
_cell.angle_alpha   90.00
_cell.angle_beta   90.00
_cell.angle_gamma   90.00
#
_symmetry.space_group_name_H-M   'P 1'
#
loop_
_entity.id
_entity.type
_entity.pdbx_description
1 polymer ?
#
loop_
_entity_poly.entity_id
_entity_poly.type
_entity_poly.pdbx_seq_one_letter_code
_entity_poly.pdbx_strand_id
1 'polypeptide(L)'
;MSSKYDFSQVGKGFVFCFLSDCPRCNECLRYCAGRELPDDRPFGPAVYPGAYCQGECRFFRKNEKVRLATGFGGGPMRHVFLALRRRMTEYLHGNGVYYQYRNGKKWLSPEQQEHIIEMCRRYGYTGEVTFDCYKDDYDFT
;
A
#
# COMPACT_ATOMS: atom_id res chain seq x y z
N MET A 1 -8.55 14.82 -20.04
CA MET A 1 -7.18 14.70 -19.53
C MET A 1 -7.06 13.48 -18.65
N SER A 2 -6.00 12.73 -18.81
CA SER A 2 -5.73 11.60 -17.92
C SER A 2 -5.23 12.11 -16.56
N SER A 3 -5.70 11.50 -15.49
CA SER A 3 -5.21 11.76 -14.14
C SER A 3 -3.79 11.22 -13.98
N LYS A 4 -3.01 11.84 -13.10
CA LYS A 4 -1.70 11.31 -12.70
C LYS A 4 -1.81 10.03 -11.86
N TYR A 5 -3.00 9.73 -11.36
CA TYR A 5 -3.26 8.52 -10.57
C TYR A 5 -3.80 7.41 -11.46
N ASP A 6 -3.27 6.20 -11.29
CA ASP A 6 -3.77 5.02 -11.99
C ASP A 6 -4.84 4.33 -11.14
N PHE A 7 -6.10 4.70 -11.35
CA PHE A 7 -7.23 4.16 -10.59
C PHE A 7 -7.48 2.68 -10.84
N SER A 8 -6.94 2.11 -11.92
CA SER A 8 -7.06 0.67 -12.16
C SER A 8 -6.33 -0.17 -11.11
N GLN A 9 -5.34 0.42 -10.46
CA GLN A 9 -4.55 -0.22 -9.40
C GLN A 9 -5.14 0.02 -8.00
N VAL A 10 -6.17 0.85 -7.89
CA VAL A 10 -6.78 1.20 -6.59
C VAL A 10 -7.90 0.22 -6.29
N GLY A 11 -7.77 -0.53 -5.19
CA GLY A 11 -8.79 -1.47 -4.74
C GLY A 11 -10.10 -0.79 -4.35
N LYS A 12 -11.19 -1.54 -4.39
CA LYS A 12 -12.52 -1.02 -4.05
C LYS A 12 -12.66 -0.63 -2.59
N GLY A 13 -11.79 -1.16 -1.73
CA GLY A 13 -11.77 -0.84 -0.30
C GLY A 13 -10.93 0.37 0.07
N PHE A 14 -10.24 0.98 -0.88
CA PHE A 14 -9.45 2.18 -0.59
C PHE A 14 -10.37 3.34 -0.21
N VAL A 15 -10.07 3.99 0.92
CA VAL A 15 -10.90 5.06 1.46
C VAL A 15 -10.42 6.41 0.92
N PHE A 16 -11.27 7.07 0.15
CA PHE A 16 -11.02 8.43 -0.33
C PHE A 16 -11.52 9.46 0.67
N CYS A 17 -11.16 10.72 0.47
CA CYS A 17 -11.58 11.82 1.33
C CYS A 17 -12.09 13.00 0.48
N PHE A 18 -13.18 13.63 0.95
CA PHE A 18 -13.79 14.77 0.27
C PHE A 18 -13.91 15.97 1.20
N LEU A 19 -13.12 16.00 2.28
CA LEU A 19 -13.21 17.04 3.33
C LEU A 19 -12.31 18.23 2.98
N SER A 20 -12.87 19.18 2.24
CA SER A 20 -12.15 20.39 1.83
C SER A 20 -11.78 21.30 3.00
N ASP A 21 -12.44 21.15 4.15
CA ASP A 21 -12.17 21.92 5.36
C ASP A 21 -10.92 21.43 6.12
N CYS A 22 -10.40 20.25 5.77
CA CYS A 22 -9.20 19.71 6.41
C CYS A 22 -7.98 20.59 6.04
N PRO A 23 -7.21 21.08 7.03
CA PRO A 23 -6.07 21.96 6.75
C PRO A 23 -4.94 21.27 5.98
N ARG A 24 -4.94 19.93 5.93
CA ARG A 24 -3.94 19.14 5.21
C ARG A 24 -4.48 18.47 3.94
N CYS A 25 -5.67 18.86 3.48
CA CYS A 25 -6.31 18.18 2.35
C CYS A 25 -5.45 18.22 1.07
N ASN A 26 -4.77 19.33 0.79
CA ASN A 26 -3.94 19.47 -0.40
C ASN A 26 -2.65 18.64 -0.36
N GLU A 27 -2.28 18.13 0.80
CA GLU A 27 -1.11 17.26 0.99
C GLU A 27 -1.50 15.79 1.16
N CYS A 28 -2.82 15.49 1.18
CA CYS A 28 -3.31 14.15 1.47
C CYS A 28 -3.68 13.41 0.19
N LEU A 29 -3.10 12.24 -0.02
CA LEU A 29 -3.38 11.40 -1.19
C LEU A 29 -4.88 11.04 -1.28
N ARG A 30 -5.52 10.73 -0.17
CA ARG A 30 -6.94 10.34 -0.16
C ARG A 30 -7.84 11.46 -0.67
N TYR A 31 -7.55 12.70 -0.31
CA TYR A 31 -8.29 13.87 -0.79
C TYR A 31 -7.93 14.21 -2.24
N CYS A 32 -6.64 14.29 -2.54
CA CYS A 32 -6.19 14.69 -3.88
C CYS A 32 -6.64 13.69 -4.95
N ALA A 33 -6.55 12.40 -4.69
CA ALA A 33 -7.04 11.37 -5.60
C ALA A 33 -8.57 11.33 -5.65
N GLY A 34 -9.23 11.57 -4.51
CA GLY A 34 -10.69 11.63 -4.44
C GLY A 34 -11.29 12.69 -5.34
N ARG A 35 -10.60 13.80 -5.54
CA ARG A 35 -11.05 14.87 -6.44
C ARG A 35 -10.95 14.49 -7.92
N GLU A 36 -10.17 13.49 -8.27
CA GLU A 36 -9.92 13.06 -9.64
C GLU A 36 -10.56 11.72 -9.98
N LEU A 37 -11.50 11.24 -9.14
CA LEU A 37 -12.16 9.96 -9.35
C LEU A 37 -12.82 9.89 -10.73
N PRO A 38 -12.63 8.79 -11.48
CA PRO A 38 -13.27 8.63 -12.78
C PRO A 38 -14.76 8.29 -12.64
N ASP A 39 -15.51 8.51 -13.72
CA ASP A 39 -16.97 8.30 -13.73
C ASP A 39 -17.37 6.83 -13.54
N ASP A 40 -16.48 5.90 -13.82
CA ASP A 40 -16.74 4.47 -13.63
C ASP A 40 -16.63 4.02 -12.16
N ARG A 41 -16.34 4.96 -11.24
CA ARG A 41 -16.34 4.73 -9.79
C ARG A 41 -17.32 5.68 -9.09
N PRO A 42 -18.64 5.45 -9.23
CA PRO A 42 -19.64 6.40 -8.74
C PRO A 42 -19.86 6.37 -7.22
N PHE A 43 -19.37 5.35 -6.53
CA PHE A 43 -19.51 5.23 -5.07
C PHE A 43 -18.37 4.41 -4.47
N GLY A 44 -18.22 4.50 -3.15
CA GLY A 44 -17.21 3.75 -2.41
C GLY A 44 -17.02 4.31 -1.00
N PRO A 45 -16.10 3.73 -0.21
CA PRO A 45 -15.83 4.20 1.14
C PRO A 45 -15.17 5.57 1.14
N ALA A 46 -15.48 6.39 2.14
CA ALA A 46 -14.96 7.73 2.30
C ALA A 46 -14.71 8.06 3.77
N VAL A 47 -13.80 8.99 4.00
CA VAL A 47 -13.52 9.54 5.33
C VAL A 47 -14.64 10.52 5.72
N TYR A 48 -15.18 10.36 6.92
CA TYR A 48 -16.21 11.25 7.45
C TYR A 48 -15.59 12.45 8.19
N PRO A 49 -16.36 13.57 8.33
CA PRO A 49 -15.85 14.79 8.96
C PRO A 49 -15.22 14.61 10.34
N GLY A 50 -15.70 13.66 11.14
CA GLY A 50 -15.18 13.38 12.46
C GLY A 50 -13.80 12.72 12.49
N ALA A 51 -13.24 12.34 11.34
CA ALA A 51 -11.93 11.71 11.28
C ALA A 51 -10.79 12.67 11.65
N TYR A 52 -10.96 13.97 11.35
CA TYR A 52 -10.00 15.00 11.77
C TYR A 52 -10.32 15.42 13.21
N CYS A 53 -9.45 15.09 14.14
CA CYS A 53 -9.67 15.31 15.56
C CYS A 53 -8.37 15.75 16.23
N GLN A 54 -8.46 16.82 17.06
CA GLN A 54 -7.32 17.35 17.83
C GLN A 54 -6.07 17.64 16.99
N GLY A 55 -6.27 18.17 15.79
CA GLY A 55 -5.17 18.53 14.89
C GLY A 55 -4.58 17.37 14.10
N GLU A 56 -5.14 16.17 14.23
CA GLU A 56 -4.64 14.98 13.57
C GLU A 56 -5.74 14.22 12.84
N CYS A 57 -5.35 13.51 11.78
CA CYS A 57 -6.22 12.58 11.06
C CYS A 57 -5.49 11.26 10.86
N ARG A 58 -6.01 10.18 11.43
CA ARG A 58 -5.41 8.85 11.31
C ARG A 58 -5.45 8.31 9.88
N PHE A 59 -6.28 8.88 9.02
CA PHE A 59 -6.36 8.50 7.61
C PHE A 59 -5.43 9.30 6.72
N PHE A 60 -4.71 10.27 7.27
CA PHE A 60 -3.77 11.08 6.46
C PHE A 60 -2.75 10.18 5.77
N ARG A 61 -2.59 10.40 4.47
CA ARG A 61 -1.55 9.74 3.68
C ARG A 61 -0.96 10.77 2.72
N LYS A 62 0.35 10.96 2.78
CA LYS A 62 1.02 11.99 2.01
C LYS A 62 0.85 11.77 0.51
N ASN A 63 0.55 12.83 -0.23
CA ASN A 63 0.34 12.80 -1.68
C ASN A 63 1.68 12.88 -2.41
N GLU A 64 2.46 11.80 -2.31
CA GLU A 64 3.74 11.68 -3.00
C GLU A 64 3.96 10.25 -3.44
N LYS A 65 4.80 10.08 -4.47
CA LYS A 65 5.20 8.75 -4.90
C LYS A 65 6.17 8.15 -3.91
N VAL A 66 5.99 6.86 -3.64
CA VAL A 66 6.86 6.08 -2.76
C VAL A 66 7.36 4.85 -3.50
N ARG A 67 8.41 4.23 -2.98
CA ARG A 67 8.96 3.02 -3.58
C ARG A 67 8.14 1.81 -3.17
N LEU A 68 7.39 1.28 -4.13
CA LEU A 68 6.61 0.06 -3.95
C LEU A 68 7.40 -1.16 -4.41
N ALA A 69 7.13 -2.32 -3.83
CA ALA A 69 7.79 -3.57 -4.17
C ALA A 69 6.77 -4.69 -4.35
N THR A 70 7.09 -5.64 -5.20
CA THR A 70 6.24 -6.81 -5.39
C THR A 70 7.07 -8.03 -5.78
N GLY A 71 6.53 -9.22 -5.51
CA GLY A 71 7.13 -10.47 -5.89
C GLY A 71 8.21 -10.96 -4.93
N PHE A 72 8.06 -12.19 -4.47
CA PHE A 72 9.07 -12.84 -3.65
C PHE A 72 9.14 -14.36 -3.92
N GLY A 73 8.68 -14.75 -5.12
CA GLY A 73 8.67 -16.14 -5.54
C GLY A 73 9.99 -16.64 -6.14
N GLY A 74 10.91 -15.74 -6.46
CA GLY A 74 12.18 -16.08 -7.10
C GLY A 74 13.38 -15.42 -6.45
N GLY A 75 14.54 -15.54 -7.13
CA GLY A 75 15.77 -14.91 -6.71
C GLY A 75 16.44 -15.54 -5.49
N PRO A 76 17.51 -14.92 -4.98
CA PRO A 76 18.31 -15.45 -3.88
C PRO A 76 17.57 -15.52 -2.54
N MET A 77 16.49 -14.75 -2.41
CA MET A 77 15.69 -14.71 -1.19
C MET A 77 14.61 -15.79 -1.12
N ARG A 78 14.46 -16.60 -2.17
CA ARG A 78 13.37 -17.58 -2.26
C ARG A 78 13.29 -18.50 -1.03
N HIS A 79 14.42 -19.04 -0.60
CA HIS A 79 14.45 -19.98 0.53
C HIS A 79 14.05 -19.31 1.85
N VAL A 80 14.41 -18.03 2.04
CA VAL A 80 14.04 -17.29 3.24
C VAL A 80 12.53 -17.03 3.26
N PHE A 81 11.98 -16.58 2.14
CA PHE A 81 10.54 -16.34 2.02
C PHE A 81 9.72 -17.62 2.18
N LEU A 82 10.21 -18.76 1.67
CA LEU A 82 9.55 -20.04 1.89
C LEU A 82 9.54 -20.43 3.37
N ALA A 83 10.65 -20.21 4.08
CA ALA A 83 10.72 -20.48 5.52
C ALA A 83 9.77 -19.59 6.33
N LEU A 84 9.56 -18.36 5.87
CA LEU A 84 8.69 -17.37 6.54
C LEU A 84 7.25 -17.37 6.03
N ARG A 85 6.91 -18.27 5.12
CA ARG A 85 5.61 -18.29 4.44
C ARG A 85 4.42 -18.15 5.40
N ARG A 86 4.42 -18.89 6.49
CA ARG A 86 3.33 -18.86 7.45
C ARG A 86 3.16 -17.47 8.08
N ARG A 87 4.27 -16.88 8.53
CA ARG A 87 4.25 -15.54 9.16
C ARG A 87 3.86 -14.46 8.15
N MET A 88 4.37 -14.56 6.93
CA MET A 88 4.01 -13.62 5.86
C MET A 88 2.54 -13.74 5.49
N THR A 89 2.01 -14.95 5.43
CA THR A 89 0.59 -15.19 5.16
C THR A 89 -0.28 -14.57 6.24
N GLU A 90 0.09 -14.72 7.50
CA GLU A 90 -0.64 -14.11 8.63
C GLU A 90 -0.59 -12.59 8.55
N TYR A 91 0.58 -12.02 8.27
CA TYR A 91 0.76 -10.57 8.15
C TYR A 91 -0.03 -9.99 6.98
N LEU A 92 -0.06 -10.67 5.84
CA LEU A 92 -0.73 -10.23 4.62
C LEU A 92 -2.22 -10.62 4.56
N HIS A 93 -2.76 -11.13 5.67
CA HIS A 93 -4.19 -11.44 5.84
C HIS A 93 -4.73 -12.58 4.97
N GLY A 94 -3.95 -13.63 4.77
CA GLY A 94 -4.41 -14.89 4.21
C GLY A 94 -3.65 -15.38 2.98
N ASN A 95 -3.89 -16.64 2.63
CA ASN A 95 -3.20 -17.31 1.52
C ASN A 95 -3.46 -16.65 0.17
N GLY A 96 -4.70 -16.26 -0.12
CA GLY A 96 -5.04 -15.63 -1.38
C GLY A 96 -4.31 -14.31 -1.58
N VAL A 97 -4.28 -13.49 -0.55
CA VAL A 97 -3.58 -12.20 -0.56
C VAL A 97 -2.06 -12.40 -0.65
N TYR A 98 -1.53 -13.36 0.10
CA TYR A 98 -0.12 -13.73 0.05
C TYR A 98 0.33 -14.03 -1.39
N TYR A 99 -0.44 -14.85 -2.12
CA TYR A 99 -0.10 -15.21 -3.51
C TYR A 99 -0.22 -14.02 -4.47
N GLN A 100 -1.13 -13.10 -4.22
CA GLN A 100 -1.23 -11.87 -5.03
C GLN A 100 0.05 -11.03 -4.93
N TYR A 101 0.59 -10.87 -3.73
CA TYR A 101 1.88 -10.18 -3.55
C TYR A 101 3.04 -10.97 -4.12
N ARG A 102 3.08 -12.29 -3.86
CA ARG A 102 4.13 -13.16 -4.36
C ARG A 102 4.23 -13.14 -5.89
N ASN A 103 3.09 -13.14 -6.57
CA ASN A 103 3.00 -13.24 -8.01
C ASN A 103 3.01 -11.88 -8.73
N GLY A 104 3.23 -10.80 -8.02
CA GLY A 104 3.35 -9.47 -8.61
C GLY A 104 2.03 -8.78 -8.92
N LYS A 105 0.91 -9.28 -8.42
CA LYS A 105 -0.42 -8.69 -8.66
C LYS A 105 -0.76 -7.58 -7.69
N LYS A 106 -0.14 -7.56 -6.51
CA LYS A 106 -0.27 -6.50 -5.52
C LYS A 106 1.10 -5.97 -5.14
N TRP A 107 1.15 -4.69 -4.81
CA TRP A 107 2.38 -3.99 -4.45
C TRP A 107 2.45 -3.72 -2.95
N LEU A 108 3.62 -3.99 -2.37
CA LEU A 108 3.88 -3.72 -0.95
C LEU A 108 4.24 -2.25 -0.77
N SER A 109 3.63 -1.61 0.24
CA SER A 109 4.01 -0.28 0.66
C SER A 109 5.39 -0.29 1.33
N PRO A 110 6.07 0.87 1.48
CA PRO A 110 7.32 0.94 2.23
C PRO A 110 7.20 0.38 3.65
N GLU A 111 6.09 0.63 4.33
CA GLU A 111 5.84 0.12 5.68
C GLU A 111 5.76 -1.41 5.70
N GLN A 112 5.05 -2.00 4.73
CA GLN A 112 4.96 -3.45 4.59
C GLN A 112 6.31 -4.08 4.28
N GLN A 113 7.11 -3.43 3.43
CA GLN A 113 8.47 -3.87 3.12
C GLN A 113 9.34 -3.91 4.37
N GLU A 114 9.31 -2.85 5.17
CA GLU A 114 10.07 -2.77 6.43
C GLU A 114 9.66 -3.87 7.40
N HIS A 115 8.37 -4.16 7.51
CA HIS A 115 7.88 -5.22 8.38
C HIS A 115 8.40 -6.59 7.92
N ILE A 116 8.40 -6.86 6.63
CA ILE A 116 8.91 -8.12 6.07
C ILE A 116 10.43 -8.22 6.25
N ILE A 117 11.15 -7.13 6.07
CA ILE A 117 12.60 -7.06 6.32
C ILE A 117 12.89 -7.40 7.78
N GLU A 118 12.12 -6.86 8.71
CA GLU A 118 12.24 -7.15 10.14
C GLU A 118 11.99 -8.64 10.44
N MET A 119 10.98 -9.24 9.80
CA MET A 119 10.74 -10.68 9.94
C MET A 119 11.93 -11.52 9.46
N CYS A 120 12.56 -11.13 8.35
CA CYS A 120 13.74 -11.80 7.84
C CYS A 120 14.90 -11.72 8.84
N ARG A 121 15.09 -10.56 9.46
CA ARG A 121 16.14 -10.36 10.47
C ARG A 121 15.89 -11.18 11.73
N ARG A 122 14.65 -11.27 12.19
CA ARG A 122 14.27 -12.12 13.32
C ARG A 122 14.47 -13.60 13.03
N TYR A 123 14.33 -14.00 11.78
CA TYR A 123 14.64 -15.36 11.34
C TYR A 123 16.14 -15.67 11.34
N GLY A 124 16.98 -14.62 11.38
CA GLY A 124 18.44 -14.76 11.40
C GLY A 124 19.11 -14.41 10.08
N TYR A 125 18.37 -13.92 9.10
CA TYR A 125 18.94 -13.50 7.83
C TYR A 125 19.63 -12.13 8.00
N THR A 126 20.92 -12.06 7.67
CA THR A 126 21.74 -10.87 7.84
C THR A 126 22.08 -10.16 6.54
N GLY A 127 21.71 -10.74 5.38
CA GLY A 127 21.96 -10.16 4.08
C GLY A 127 20.95 -9.09 3.71
N GLU A 128 21.09 -8.52 2.52
CA GLU A 128 20.14 -7.57 1.97
C GLU A 128 18.84 -8.29 1.57
N VAL A 129 17.71 -7.74 2.01
CA VAL A 129 16.38 -8.25 1.64
C VAL A 129 15.90 -7.50 0.39
N THR A 130 15.63 -8.25 -0.68
CA THR A 130 15.15 -7.68 -1.94
C THR A 130 13.89 -8.37 -2.41
N PHE A 131 13.08 -7.65 -3.19
CA PHE A 131 11.89 -8.17 -3.84
C PHE A 131 12.13 -8.25 -5.35
N ASP A 132 11.23 -8.94 -6.08
CA ASP A 132 11.45 -9.19 -7.51
C ASP A 132 11.36 -7.93 -8.37
N CYS A 133 10.43 -7.02 -8.05
CA CYS A 133 10.23 -5.77 -8.80
C CYS A 133 9.97 -4.59 -7.86
N TYR A 134 10.39 -3.41 -8.31
CA TYR A 134 10.16 -2.14 -7.62
C TYR A 134 9.61 -1.11 -8.60
N LYS A 135 8.79 -0.19 -8.10
CA LYS A 135 8.36 0.98 -8.86
C LYS A 135 8.10 2.15 -7.91
N ASP A 136 8.18 3.37 -8.45
CA ASP A 136 7.76 4.57 -7.73
C ASP A 136 6.35 4.93 -8.15
N ASP A 137 5.41 4.92 -7.21
CA ASP A 137 4.01 5.25 -7.46
C ASP A 137 3.33 5.63 -6.16
N TYR A 138 2.10 6.13 -6.25
CA TYR A 138 1.31 6.46 -5.06
C TYR A 138 0.89 5.19 -4.32
N ASP A 139 0.85 5.30 -2.99
CA ASP A 139 0.51 4.16 -2.12
C ASP A 139 -1.00 4.09 -1.91
N PHE A 140 -1.66 3.27 -2.70
CA PHE A 140 -3.10 3.00 -2.59
C PHE A 140 -3.42 1.71 -1.81
N THR A 141 -2.50 1.25 -0.98
CA THR A 141 -2.73 0.05 -0.15
C THR A 141 -3.66 0.28 1.03
#